data_5aaf2890d983e8589860c307d5d84f44
#
_entry.id   5aaf2890d983e8589860c307d5d84f44
#
_cell.length_a   1.000
_cell.length_b   1.000
_cell.length_c   1.000
_cell.angle_alpha   90.00
_cell.angle_beta   90.00
_cell.angle_gamma   90.00
#
_symmetry.space_group_name_H-M   'P 1'
#
loop_
_entity.id
_entity.type
_entity.pdbx_description
1 polymer ?
#
loop_
_entity_poly.entity_id
_entity_poly.type
_entity_poly.pdbx_seq_one_letter_code
_entity_poly.pdbx_strand_id
1 'polypeptide(L)'
;MPLLANARLGPYEIRSTLGAGGMGEVYRARDTRLNRDVAIKVLREDDAASVESRSRFEREARAIAALNHPNIVAVYDFGVEAGQQHIVSELVEGESLRALLTGKPVPIRKLLDIATQVADGLAAAHAAGVVHRDLKPENIMVARDGRVKILDFGLARQTKVGGPSSGDGVNSDPTATFASARDDSDHLTEAGT
;
A
#
# COMPACT_ATOMS: atom_id res chain seq x y z
N MET A 1 -17.26 15.94 0.67
CA MET A 1 -18.56 15.28 0.97
C MET A 1 -18.57 13.89 0.38
N PRO A 2 -19.13 12.86 1.07
CA PRO A 2 -19.26 11.51 0.50
C PRO A 2 -20.10 11.53 -0.79
N LEU A 3 -19.67 10.72 -1.77
CA LEU A 3 -20.41 10.58 -3.02
C LEU A 3 -21.67 9.73 -2.78
N LEU A 4 -22.80 10.21 -3.23
CA LEU A 4 -24.07 9.46 -3.12
C LEU A 4 -24.15 8.36 -4.18
N ALA A 5 -24.97 7.35 -3.91
CA ALA A 5 -25.30 6.33 -4.92
C ALA A 5 -25.89 7.01 -6.18
N ASN A 6 -25.50 6.53 -7.35
CA ASN A 6 -25.79 7.08 -8.67
C ASN A 6 -25.12 8.43 -9.00
N ALA A 7 -24.27 8.98 -8.10
CA ALA A 7 -23.40 10.08 -8.48
C ALA A 7 -22.43 9.65 -9.58
N ARG A 8 -22.03 10.59 -10.44
CA ARG A 8 -21.05 10.33 -11.51
C ARG A 8 -19.72 10.99 -11.20
N LEU A 9 -18.67 10.23 -11.40
CA LEU A 9 -17.29 10.71 -11.40
C LEU A 9 -16.72 10.46 -12.81
N GLY A 10 -16.79 11.44 -13.68
CA GLY A 10 -16.50 11.22 -15.10
C GLY A 10 -17.37 10.11 -15.72
N PRO A 11 -16.76 9.06 -16.31
CA PRO A 11 -17.49 7.93 -16.90
C PRO A 11 -17.92 6.87 -15.88
N TYR A 12 -17.62 7.06 -14.60
CA TYR A 12 -17.89 6.10 -13.54
C TYR A 12 -19.16 6.46 -12.79
N GLU A 13 -20.07 5.50 -12.65
CA GLU A 13 -21.32 5.63 -11.89
C GLU A 13 -21.18 4.92 -10.55
N ILE A 14 -21.26 5.66 -9.46
CA ILE A 14 -21.13 5.14 -8.09
C ILE A 14 -22.30 4.24 -7.76
N ARG A 15 -22.02 3.02 -7.30
CA ARG A 15 -23.03 2.04 -6.91
C ARG A 15 -23.22 1.95 -5.40
N SER A 16 -22.13 1.81 -4.67
CA SER A 16 -22.14 1.71 -3.20
C SER A 16 -20.78 2.09 -2.61
N THR A 17 -20.78 2.45 -1.34
CA THR A 17 -19.56 2.58 -0.56
C THR A 17 -19.03 1.20 -0.19
N LEU A 18 -17.72 0.97 -0.36
CA LEU A 18 -16.99 -0.23 0.09
C LEU A 18 -16.32 -0.01 1.43
N GLY A 19 -15.87 1.21 1.71
CA GLY A 19 -15.21 1.57 2.95
C GLY A 19 -14.90 3.06 3.02
N ALA A 20 -14.72 3.55 4.25
CA ALA A 20 -14.28 4.91 4.53
C ALA A 20 -13.19 4.86 5.60
N GLY A 21 -12.14 5.66 5.47
CA GLY A 21 -11.02 5.69 6.41
C GLY A 21 -10.23 6.98 6.37
N GLY A 22 -9.13 7.01 7.09
CA GLY A 22 -8.27 8.19 7.21
C GLY A 22 -7.70 8.71 5.89
N MET A 23 -7.60 7.85 4.87
CA MET A 23 -7.02 8.15 3.55
C MET A 23 -8.06 8.44 2.46
N GLY A 24 -9.35 8.54 2.81
CA GLY A 24 -10.43 8.77 1.86
C GLY A 24 -11.51 7.70 1.91
N GLU A 25 -12.30 7.68 0.86
CA GLU A 25 -13.46 6.80 0.73
C GLU A 25 -13.28 5.90 -0.50
N VAL A 26 -13.71 4.63 -0.37
CA VAL A 26 -13.63 3.64 -1.45
C VAL A 26 -15.06 3.28 -1.86
N TYR A 27 -15.30 3.32 -3.15
CA TYR A 27 -16.61 3.04 -3.75
C TYR A 27 -16.55 1.90 -4.76
N ARG A 28 -17.61 1.11 -4.83
CA ARG A 28 -17.91 0.29 -6.00
C ARG A 28 -18.57 1.20 -7.04
N ALA A 29 -18.07 1.17 -8.25
CA ALA A 29 -18.63 1.93 -9.36
C ALA A 29 -18.71 1.10 -10.63
N ARG A 30 -19.51 1.57 -11.59
CA ARG A 30 -19.63 1.02 -12.93
C ARG A 30 -18.90 1.91 -13.92
N ASP A 31 -17.85 1.38 -14.57
CA ASP A 31 -17.29 1.99 -15.75
C ASP A 31 -18.28 1.82 -16.92
N THR A 32 -18.94 2.91 -17.29
CA THR A 32 -19.99 2.88 -18.31
C THR A 32 -19.46 2.73 -19.73
N ARG A 33 -18.16 3.03 -19.98
CA ARG A 33 -17.52 2.85 -21.28
C ARG A 33 -17.18 1.39 -21.55
N LEU A 34 -16.60 0.72 -20.53
CA LEU A 34 -16.13 -0.67 -20.65
C LEU A 34 -17.13 -1.68 -20.06
N ASN A 35 -18.25 -1.18 -19.53
CA ASN A 35 -19.31 -1.99 -18.93
C ASN A 35 -18.81 -3.00 -17.90
N ARG A 36 -17.94 -2.57 -16.98
CA ARG A 36 -17.34 -3.38 -15.90
C ARG A 36 -17.45 -2.70 -14.55
N ASP A 37 -17.48 -3.49 -13.49
CA ASP A 37 -17.39 -2.97 -12.13
C ASP A 37 -15.94 -2.68 -11.77
N VAL A 38 -15.73 -1.58 -11.03
CA VAL A 38 -14.43 -1.09 -10.60
C VAL A 38 -14.49 -0.63 -9.13
N ALA A 39 -13.36 -0.56 -8.47
CA ALA A 39 -13.21 0.16 -7.21
C ALA A 39 -12.66 1.57 -7.49
N ILE A 40 -13.24 2.57 -6.84
CA ILE A 40 -12.77 3.95 -6.93
C ILE A 40 -12.41 4.42 -5.52
N LYS A 41 -11.17 4.80 -5.34
CA LYS A 41 -10.70 5.46 -4.13
C LYS A 41 -10.63 6.96 -4.37
N VAL A 42 -11.42 7.71 -3.61
CA VAL A 42 -11.42 9.18 -3.62
C VAL A 42 -10.56 9.66 -2.45
N LEU A 43 -9.52 10.45 -2.75
CA LEU A 43 -8.61 10.97 -1.75
C LEU A 43 -9.19 12.23 -1.09
N ARG A 44 -8.76 12.53 0.13
CA ARG A 44 -9.21 13.72 0.85
C ARG A 44 -8.64 15.00 0.23
N GLU A 45 -9.38 16.09 0.32
CA GLU A 45 -8.99 17.39 -0.25
C GLU A 45 -7.68 17.94 0.34
N ASP A 46 -7.38 17.64 1.60
CA ASP A 46 -6.14 18.06 2.27
C ASP A 46 -4.87 17.53 1.59
N ASP A 47 -4.98 16.39 0.86
CA ASP A 47 -3.88 15.77 0.14
C ASP A 47 -3.69 16.38 -1.27
N ALA A 48 -4.65 17.16 -1.78
CA ALA A 48 -4.69 17.70 -3.13
C ALA A 48 -4.26 19.19 -3.24
N ALA A 49 -3.88 19.83 -2.16
CA ALA A 49 -3.86 21.30 -2.02
C ALA A 49 -2.79 22.03 -2.86
N SER A 50 -1.75 21.38 -3.39
CA SER A 50 -0.70 22.04 -4.17
C SER A 50 -0.48 21.41 -5.55
N VAL A 51 0.03 22.19 -6.52
CA VAL A 51 0.43 21.74 -7.85
C VAL A 51 1.50 20.65 -7.75
N GLU A 52 2.42 20.78 -6.80
CA GLU A 52 3.47 19.80 -6.54
C GLU A 52 2.91 18.48 -6.04
N SER A 53 1.90 18.52 -5.19
CA SER A 53 1.18 17.36 -4.67
C SER A 53 0.51 16.58 -5.80
N ARG A 54 -0.15 17.27 -6.73
CA ARG A 54 -0.79 16.67 -7.91
C ARG A 54 0.22 16.02 -8.84
N SER A 55 1.30 16.72 -9.16
CA SER A 55 2.35 16.18 -10.05
C SER A 55 3.02 14.93 -9.45
N ARG A 56 3.22 14.90 -8.13
CA ARG A 56 3.76 13.74 -7.43
C ARG A 56 2.77 12.58 -7.46
N PHE A 57 1.50 12.84 -7.13
CA PHE A 57 0.43 11.85 -7.21
C PHE A 57 0.33 11.19 -8.58
N GLU A 58 0.31 12.00 -9.65
CA GLU A 58 0.26 11.49 -11.02
C GLU A 58 1.48 10.61 -11.37
N ARG A 59 2.68 11.01 -10.94
CA ARG A 59 3.89 10.23 -11.18
C ARG A 59 3.85 8.88 -10.44
N GLU A 60 3.44 8.89 -9.17
CA GLU A 60 3.30 7.67 -8.37
C GLU A 60 2.18 6.78 -8.92
N ALA A 61 1.03 7.35 -9.29
CA ALA A 61 -0.07 6.61 -9.91
C ALA A 61 0.35 5.94 -11.22
N ARG A 62 1.11 6.63 -12.07
CA ARG A 62 1.66 6.04 -13.31
C ARG A 62 2.63 4.89 -13.03
N ALA A 63 3.49 5.02 -12.02
CA ALA A 63 4.42 3.95 -11.65
C ALA A 63 3.68 2.69 -11.17
N ILE A 64 2.60 2.85 -10.40
CA ILE A 64 1.78 1.74 -9.92
C ILE A 64 0.94 1.15 -11.05
N ALA A 65 0.38 1.98 -11.93
CA ALA A 65 -0.40 1.52 -13.08
C ALA A 65 0.43 0.71 -14.09
N ALA A 66 1.74 0.91 -14.11
CA ALA A 66 2.66 0.11 -14.92
C ALA A 66 2.93 -1.30 -14.33
N LEU A 67 2.57 -1.54 -13.06
CA LEU A 67 2.73 -2.86 -12.45
C LEU A 67 1.66 -3.83 -12.98
N ASN A 68 2.11 -4.91 -13.58
CA ASN A 68 1.24 -5.99 -14.03
C ASN A 68 1.67 -7.29 -13.36
N HIS A 69 0.99 -7.65 -12.26
CA HIS A 69 1.29 -8.84 -11.49
C HIS A 69 0.00 -9.44 -10.90
N PRO A 70 -0.17 -10.77 -10.86
CA PRO A 70 -1.38 -11.41 -10.36
C PRO A 70 -1.71 -11.05 -8.90
N ASN A 71 -0.70 -10.76 -8.08
CA ASN A 71 -0.86 -10.43 -6.67
C ASN A 71 -0.83 -8.92 -6.37
N ILE A 72 -0.86 -8.07 -7.39
CA ILE A 72 -1.02 -6.61 -7.25
C ILE A 72 -2.36 -6.22 -7.86
N VAL A 73 -3.11 -5.32 -7.21
CA VAL A 73 -4.34 -4.78 -7.78
C VAL A 73 -4.00 -3.96 -9.03
N ALA A 74 -4.71 -4.21 -10.14
CA ALA A 74 -4.51 -3.45 -11.35
C ALA A 74 -5.13 -2.04 -11.20
N VAL A 75 -4.36 -1.00 -11.47
CA VAL A 75 -4.83 0.38 -11.59
C VAL A 75 -5.24 0.63 -13.03
N TYR A 76 -6.48 1.05 -13.25
CA TYR A 76 -7.04 1.26 -14.57
C TYR A 76 -7.02 2.72 -15.00
N ASP A 77 -7.20 3.63 -14.05
CA ASP A 77 -7.28 5.06 -14.32
C ASP A 77 -6.98 5.86 -13.05
N PHE A 78 -6.65 7.11 -13.20
CA PHE A 78 -6.56 8.09 -12.12
C PHE A 78 -6.88 9.47 -12.67
N GLY A 79 -7.40 10.34 -11.82
CA GLY A 79 -7.78 11.68 -12.28
C GLY A 79 -8.10 12.64 -11.15
N VAL A 80 -8.53 13.82 -11.57
CA VAL A 80 -9.05 14.87 -10.70
C VAL A 80 -10.40 15.30 -11.25
N GLU A 81 -11.45 15.15 -10.47
CA GLU A 81 -12.81 15.58 -10.83
C GLU A 81 -13.34 16.47 -9.71
N ALA A 82 -13.86 17.64 -10.07
CA ALA A 82 -14.34 18.66 -9.11
C ALA A 82 -13.32 18.96 -7.98
N GLY A 83 -12.02 18.94 -8.27
CA GLY A 83 -10.96 19.16 -7.29
C GLY A 83 -10.56 17.90 -6.47
N GLN A 84 -11.30 16.80 -6.58
CA GLN A 84 -11.04 15.57 -5.86
C GLN A 84 -10.17 14.60 -6.68
N GLN A 85 -9.05 14.20 -6.13
CA GLN A 85 -8.20 13.16 -6.71
C GLN A 85 -8.85 11.80 -6.50
N HIS A 86 -8.79 10.96 -7.52
CA HIS A 86 -9.31 9.60 -7.43
C HIS A 86 -8.44 8.61 -8.22
N ILE A 87 -8.51 7.36 -7.80
CA ILE A 87 -7.86 6.22 -8.44
C ILE A 87 -8.92 5.18 -8.71
N VAL A 88 -8.90 4.65 -9.93
CA VAL A 88 -9.79 3.59 -10.38
C VAL A 88 -8.98 2.30 -10.51
N SER A 89 -9.44 1.26 -9.86
CA SER A 89 -8.74 -0.02 -9.85
C SER A 89 -9.67 -1.22 -10.06
N GLU A 90 -9.06 -2.38 -10.22
CA GLU A 90 -9.72 -3.68 -10.18
C GLU A 90 -10.58 -3.78 -8.92
N LEU A 91 -11.83 -4.21 -9.07
CA LEU A 91 -12.68 -4.57 -7.96
C LEU A 91 -12.37 -6.01 -7.54
N VAL A 92 -11.79 -6.17 -6.36
CA VAL A 92 -11.47 -7.50 -5.81
C VAL A 92 -12.64 -7.99 -4.97
N GLU A 93 -13.30 -9.06 -5.41
CA GLU A 93 -14.35 -9.73 -4.64
C GLU A 93 -13.73 -10.73 -3.66
N GLY A 94 -13.77 -10.43 -2.37
CA GLY A 94 -13.17 -11.24 -1.32
C GLY A 94 -13.23 -10.56 0.03
N GLU A 95 -12.36 -10.97 0.93
CA GLU A 95 -12.22 -10.39 2.27
C GLU A 95 -10.81 -9.87 2.51
N SER A 96 -10.66 -8.85 3.36
CA SER A 96 -9.33 -8.42 3.75
C SER A 96 -8.65 -9.46 4.65
N LEU A 97 -7.32 -9.52 4.59
CA LEU A 97 -6.55 -10.37 5.51
C LEU A 97 -6.85 -10.01 6.98
N ARG A 98 -7.15 -8.75 7.27
CA ARG A 98 -7.60 -8.32 8.60
C ARG A 98 -8.89 -9.05 9.01
N ALA A 99 -9.91 -9.07 8.17
CA ALA A 99 -11.17 -9.75 8.42
C ALA A 99 -10.96 -11.26 8.60
N LEU A 100 -10.15 -11.87 7.72
CA LEU A 100 -9.79 -13.29 7.80
C LEU A 100 -9.12 -13.64 9.13
N LEU A 101 -8.21 -12.79 9.64
CA LEU A 101 -7.47 -13.04 10.88
C LEU A 101 -8.27 -12.78 12.15
N THR A 102 -9.36 -12.00 12.09
CA THR A 102 -10.23 -11.74 13.25
C THR A 102 -11.34 -12.76 13.41
N GLY A 103 -11.50 -13.64 12.45
CA GLY A 103 -12.50 -14.71 12.45
C GLY A 103 -12.04 -15.98 13.17
N LYS A 104 -12.27 -17.11 12.53
CA LYS A 104 -11.80 -18.43 13.01
C LYS A 104 -10.29 -18.56 12.82
N PRO A 105 -9.60 -19.44 13.63
CA PRO A 105 -8.19 -19.74 13.40
C PRO A 105 -7.92 -20.15 11.94
N VAL A 106 -6.96 -19.50 11.32
CA VAL A 106 -6.57 -19.78 9.94
C VAL A 106 -5.52 -20.88 9.92
N PRO A 107 -5.71 -21.95 9.12
CA PRO A 107 -4.70 -23.01 9.00
C PRO A 107 -3.35 -22.47 8.55
N ILE A 108 -2.26 -22.97 9.13
CA ILE A 108 -0.90 -22.49 8.84
C ILE A 108 -0.55 -22.60 7.35
N ARG A 109 -1.00 -23.63 6.65
CA ARG A 109 -0.80 -23.77 5.20
C ARG A 109 -1.41 -22.59 4.44
N LYS A 110 -2.64 -22.19 4.78
CA LYS A 110 -3.29 -21.04 4.14
C LYS A 110 -2.55 -19.74 4.43
N LEU A 111 -2.01 -19.56 5.65
CA LEU A 111 -1.19 -18.39 5.98
C LEU A 111 0.11 -18.35 5.19
N LEU A 112 0.77 -19.50 5.02
CA LEU A 112 1.98 -19.61 4.21
C LEU A 112 1.70 -19.31 2.72
N ASP A 113 0.60 -19.85 2.17
CA ASP A 113 0.19 -19.56 0.79
C ASP A 113 -0.08 -18.06 0.58
N ILE A 114 -0.77 -17.42 1.53
CA ILE A 114 -1.00 -15.96 1.49
C ILE A 114 0.32 -15.20 1.56
N ALA A 115 1.20 -15.57 2.50
CA ALA A 115 2.49 -14.90 2.69
C ALA A 115 3.38 -15.01 1.45
N THR A 116 3.41 -16.17 0.80
CA THR A 116 4.15 -16.39 -0.45
C THR A 116 3.64 -15.47 -1.55
N GLN A 117 2.31 -15.41 -1.76
CA GLN A 117 1.72 -14.55 -2.78
C GLN A 117 1.97 -13.05 -2.51
N VAL A 118 1.95 -12.63 -1.22
CA VAL A 118 2.31 -11.26 -0.84
C VAL A 118 3.78 -10.98 -1.16
N ALA A 119 4.67 -11.91 -0.81
CA ALA A 119 6.10 -11.76 -1.09
C ALA A 119 6.39 -11.65 -2.59
N ASP A 120 5.73 -12.46 -3.43
CA ASP A 120 5.86 -12.43 -4.89
C ASP A 120 5.40 -11.07 -5.45
N GLY A 121 4.25 -10.56 -4.99
CA GLY A 121 3.76 -9.24 -5.41
C GLY A 121 4.69 -8.10 -4.99
N LEU A 122 5.22 -8.14 -3.76
CA LEU A 122 6.18 -7.14 -3.28
C LEU A 122 7.50 -7.20 -4.04
N ALA A 123 8.00 -8.41 -4.34
CA ALA A 123 9.23 -8.58 -5.13
C ALA A 123 9.07 -7.98 -6.52
N ALA A 124 7.93 -8.20 -7.19
CA ALA A 124 7.63 -7.59 -8.48
C ALA A 124 7.57 -6.05 -8.42
N ALA A 125 6.93 -5.49 -7.39
CA ALA A 125 6.88 -4.04 -7.18
C ALA A 125 8.28 -3.46 -6.94
N HIS A 126 9.08 -4.09 -6.08
CA HIS A 126 10.45 -3.65 -5.77
C HIS A 126 11.36 -3.72 -7.00
N ALA A 127 11.23 -4.75 -7.83
CA ALA A 127 11.98 -4.85 -9.10
C ALA A 127 11.65 -3.70 -10.06
N ALA A 128 10.42 -3.16 -9.97
CA ALA A 128 10.00 -1.97 -10.71
C ALA A 128 10.31 -0.64 -10.00
N GLY A 129 11.03 -0.67 -8.88
CA GLY A 129 11.37 0.52 -8.09
C GLY A 129 10.21 1.11 -7.26
N VAL A 130 9.12 0.35 -7.09
CA VAL A 130 7.94 0.79 -6.34
C VAL A 130 7.94 0.14 -4.95
N VAL A 131 7.84 0.95 -3.91
CA VAL A 131 7.76 0.51 -2.51
C VAL A 131 6.36 0.77 -1.97
N HIS A 132 5.77 -0.19 -1.25
CA HIS A 132 4.38 -0.09 -0.76
C HIS A 132 4.18 0.98 0.34
N ARG A 133 5.11 1.15 1.26
CA ARG A 133 5.14 2.13 2.37
C ARG A 133 4.05 2.03 3.44
N ASP A 134 2.95 1.30 3.19
CA ASP A 134 1.83 1.13 4.14
C ASP A 134 1.26 -0.31 4.09
N LEU A 135 2.15 -1.31 4.04
CA LEU A 135 1.70 -2.70 4.03
C LEU A 135 1.11 -3.08 5.38
N LYS A 136 -0.15 -3.52 5.34
CA LYS A 136 -0.91 -3.94 6.53
C LYS A 136 -2.01 -4.91 6.11
N PRO A 137 -2.59 -5.70 7.03
CA PRO A 137 -3.60 -6.70 6.69
C PRO A 137 -4.86 -6.13 6.02
N GLU A 138 -5.18 -4.86 6.23
CA GLU A 138 -6.30 -4.16 5.59
C GLU A 138 -6.05 -3.95 4.09
N ASN A 139 -4.79 -3.82 3.68
CA ASN A 139 -4.36 -3.58 2.29
C ASN A 139 -4.03 -4.88 1.55
N ILE A 140 -4.41 -6.03 2.10
CA ILE A 140 -4.26 -7.34 1.48
C ILE A 140 -5.66 -7.96 1.36
N MET A 141 -6.11 -8.21 0.15
CA MET A 141 -7.38 -8.90 -0.14
C MET A 141 -7.11 -10.35 -0.49
N VAL A 142 -7.93 -11.24 0.06
CA VAL A 142 -7.96 -12.67 -0.32
C VAL A 142 -9.24 -12.88 -1.11
N ALA A 143 -9.11 -13.07 -2.40
CA ALA A 143 -10.23 -13.31 -3.30
C ALA A 143 -10.87 -14.68 -3.03
N ARG A 144 -12.10 -14.89 -3.54
CA ARG A 144 -12.86 -16.12 -3.33
C ARG A 144 -12.17 -17.37 -3.89
N ASP A 145 -11.35 -17.21 -4.92
CA ASP A 145 -10.56 -18.27 -5.55
C ASP A 145 -9.20 -18.52 -4.86
N GLY A 146 -8.93 -17.82 -3.75
CA GLY A 146 -7.70 -17.94 -2.96
C GLY A 146 -6.55 -17.06 -3.45
N ARG A 147 -6.72 -16.31 -4.55
CA ARG A 147 -5.71 -15.34 -4.99
C ARG A 147 -5.61 -14.17 -4.02
N VAL A 148 -4.40 -13.74 -3.78
CA VAL A 148 -4.12 -12.57 -2.96
C VAL A 148 -3.90 -11.36 -3.88
N LYS A 149 -4.45 -10.21 -3.47
CA LYS A 149 -4.23 -8.92 -4.13
C LYS A 149 -3.75 -7.90 -3.11
N ILE A 150 -2.59 -7.30 -3.37
CA ILE A 150 -2.07 -6.18 -2.59
C ILE A 150 -2.71 -4.90 -3.14
N LEU A 151 -3.34 -4.15 -2.23
CA LEU A 151 -4.01 -2.88 -2.53
C LEU A 151 -3.15 -1.70 -2.08
N ASP A 152 -3.48 -0.50 -2.54
CA ASP A 152 -3.07 0.79 -1.95
C ASP A 152 -1.55 0.97 -1.78
N PHE A 153 -0.76 0.76 -2.84
CA PHE A 153 0.62 1.19 -2.84
C PHE A 153 0.69 2.71 -2.56
N GLY A 154 1.24 3.07 -1.43
CA GLY A 154 1.61 4.35 -0.83
C GLY A 154 1.19 5.72 -1.39
N LEU A 155 0.24 5.79 -2.31
CA LEU A 155 -0.23 7.02 -2.95
C LEU A 155 -0.83 8.07 -1.97
N ALA A 156 -1.18 7.66 -0.76
CA ALA A 156 -1.85 8.52 0.21
C ALA A 156 -0.95 8.94 1.39
N ARG A 157 0.29 8.49 1.49
CA ARG A 157 1.24 8.95 2.50
C ARG A 157 2.09 10.09 1.97
N GLN A 158 1.51 11.26 1.88
CA GLN A 158 2.27 12.50 1.88
C GLN A 158 2.72 12.77 3.32
N THR A 159 3.89 12.25 3.70
CA THR A 159 4.59 12.79 4.84
C THR A 159 4.83 14.27 4.55
N LYS A 160 4.30 15.15 5.40
CA LYS A 160 4.83 16.50 5.56
C LYS A 160 6.32 16.33 5.84
N VAL A 161 7.14 16.45 4.81
CA VAL A 161 8.56 16.69 5.01
C VAL A 161 8.60 18.09 5.58
N GLY A 162 8.75 18.19 6.90
CA GLY A 162 9.06 19.44 7.58
C GLY A 162 10.26 20.04 6.84
N GLY A 163 10.08 21.27 6.37
CA GLY A 163 11.18 22.05 5.84
C GLY A 163 12.30 22.11 6.89
N PRO A 164 13.57 22.31 6.48
CA PRO A 164 14.67 22.41 7.42
C PRO A 164 14.40 23.59 8.36
N SER A 165 14.21 23.32 9.64
CA SER A 165 14.30 24.33 10.68
C SER A 165 15.76 24.79 10.70
N SER A 166 15.99 26.02 10.23
CA SER A 166 17.20 26.77 10.49
C SER A 166 17.31 26.97 11.99
N GLY A 167 18.36 26.49 12.61
CA GLY A 167 18.61 26.76 14.03
C GLY A 167 19.70 25.87 14.60
N ASP A 168 20.89 26.40 14.58
CA ASP A 168 22.00 26.24 15.51
C ASP A 168 22.68 24.89 15.75
N GLY A 169 23.95 24.97 15.48
CA GLY A 169 24.95 23.93 15.61
C GLY A 169 25.13 23.39 17.01
N VAL A 170 25.48 22.13 17.09
CA VAL A 170 26.55 21.62 17.94
C VAL A 170 27.13 20.37 17.25
N ASN A 171 28.41 20.46 17.04
CA ASN A 171 29.36 19.45 16.62
C ASN A 171 29.27 18.23 17.56
N SER A 172 29.02 17.04 17.05
CA SER A 172 29.39 15.79 17.72
C SER A 172 29.47 14.68 16.71
N ASP A 173 30.67 14.32 16.38
CA ASP A 173 31.11 13.17 15.61
C ASP A 173 30.76 11.87 16.36
N PRO A 174 30.19 10.87 15.76
CA PRO A 174 30.28 9.52 16.25
C PRO A 174 30.91 8.58 15.22
N THR A 175 32.24 8.54 15.24
CA THR A 175 32.99 7.35 14.82
C THR A 175 32.70 6.22 15.81
N ALA A 176 31.72 5.37 15.54
CA ALA A 176 31.55 4.08 16.21
C ALA A 176 32.09 2.99 15.32
N THR A 177 33.32 2.63 15.59
CA THR A 177 34.09 1.48 15.12
C THR A 177 33.34 0.18 15.46
N PHE A 178 33.01 -0.62 14.46
CA PHE A 178 32.65 -2.03 14.66
C PHE A 178 33.94 -2.82 14.94
N ALA A 179 34.17 -3.17 16.22
CA ALA A 179 35.20 -4.10 16.61
C ALA A 179 34.70 -5.54 16.44
N SER A 180 35.40 -6.28 15.61
CA SER A 180 35.26 -7.72 15.41
C SER A 180 35.60 -8.45 16.71
N ALA A 181 34.69 -9.29 17.19
CA ALA A 181 35.01 -10.30 18.19
C ALA A 181 35.80 -11.43 17.50
N ARG A 182 37.08 -11.53 17.85
CA ARG A 182 37.90 -12.69 17.56
C ARG A 182 37.71 -13.73 18.66
N ASP A 183 37.55 -14.93 18.20
CA ASP A 183 37.74 -16.22 18.80
C ASP A 183 39.03 -16.27 19.65
N ASP A 184 38.96 -16.78 20.89
CA ASP A 184 40.04 -17.29 21.67
C ASP A 184 39.57 -18.54 22.44
N SER A 185 39.68 -19.68 21.77
CA SER A 185 39.88 -20.98 22.37
C SER A 185 41.33 -21.08 22.74
N ASP A 186 41.63 -21.26 24.00
CA ASP A 186 42.63 -22.18 24.56
C ASP A 186 42.90 -21.86 26.05
N HIS A 187 42.65 -22.76 26.93
CA HIS A 187 43.67 -23.32 27.78
C HIS A 187 43.09 -24.43 28.73
N LEU A 188 43.55 -25.59 28.49
CA LEU A 188 43.71 -26.74 29.38
C LEU A 188 44.27 -26.39 30.76
N THR A 189 43.84 -27.15 31.82
CA THR A 189 44.64 -27.95 32.77
C THR A 189 43.70 -28.52 33.80
N GLU A 190 43.55 -29.82 33.85
CA GLU A 190 44.21 -30.83 34.69
C GLU A 190 44.16 -30.65 36.21
N ALA A 191 43.86 -31.79 36.81
CA ALA A 191 44.06 -32.32 38.16
C ALA A 191 42.82 -32.21 39.08
N GLY A 192 42.29 -33.23 39.69
CA GLY A 192 42.89 -34.48 40.11
C GLY A 192 42.11 -34.95 41.34
N THR A 193 42.00 -36.22 41.53
CA THR A 193 41.53 -37.08 42.62
C THR A 193 40.11 -37.54 42.54
#